data_a5d3f3a15b01eb00348b91d8b2625828
#
_entry.id   a5d3f3a15b01eb00348b91d8b2625828
#
_cell.length_a   1.000
_cell.length_b   1.000
_cell.length_c   1.000
_cell.angle_alpha   90.00
_cell.angle_beta   90.00
_cell.angle_gamma   90.00
#
_symmetry.space_group_name_H-M   'P 1'
#
loop_
_entity.id
_entity.type
_entity.pdbx_description
1 polymer ?
#
loop_
_entity_poly.entity_id
_entity_poly.type
_entity_poly.pdbx_seq_one_letter_code
_entity_poly.pdbx_strand_id
1 'polypeptide(L)'
;MRSKQYNLVNLTMNLFKSLLFFIVLLVLSRLIPHPPNFTPLIAGAVFLPFMLKDRTLIIVGLPILCLFISDLIIGFHSLMLWTYGAFLIIGLTVFNISKLNLRTLLGLSLASPTIFYVISNFGVWLTAATYTKDLNGLLECYVLALPFYGNSLVSTVLFSLVFFLTRHLVITRSKSKFI
;
A
#
# COMPACT_ATOMS: atom_id res chain seq x y z
N MET A 1 6.67 -9.39 38.32
CA MET A 1 7.05 -9.98 37.02
C MET A 1 5.83 -10.42 36.16
N ARG A 2 4.85 -11.14 36.71
CA ARG A 2 3.64 -11.63 35.98
C ARG A 2 2.82 -10.54 35.30
N SER A 3 2.59 -9.37 35.91
CA SER A 3 1.77 -8.29 35.35
C SER A 3 2.40 -7.64 34.09
N LYS A 4 3.73 -7.47 34.08
CA LYS A 4 4.46 -6.97 32.90
C LYS A 4 4.39 -7.95 31.72
N GLN A 5 4.49 -9.23 32.00
CA GLN A 5 4.41 -10.30 31.00
C GLN A 5 3.00 -10.40 30.38
N TYR A 6 1.96 -10.28 31.22
CA TYR A 6 0.56 -10.25 30.77
C TYR A 6 0.25 -9.05 29.86
N ASN A 7 0.76 -7.86 30.20
CA ASN A 7 0.60 -6.66 29.40
C ASN A 7 1.33 -6.75 28.06
N LEU A 8 2.51 -7.37 28.02
CA LEU A 8 3.25 -7.62 26.77
C LEU A 8 2.49 -8.58 25.84
N VAL A 9 1.99 -9.70 26.38
CA VAL A 9 1.22 -10.69 25.61
C VAL A 9 -0.06 -10.06 25.03
N ASN A 10 -0.79 -9.27 25.82
CA ASN A 10 -1.99 -8.60 25.34
C ASN A 10 -1.67 -7.54 24.27
N LEU A 11 -0.56 -6.82 24.39
CA LEU A 11 -0.13 -5.84 23.40
C LEU A 11 0.25 -6.51 22.07
N THR A 12 1.00 -7.61 22.11
CA THR A 12 1.38 -8.37 20.90
C THR A 12 0.17 -9.01 20.24
N MET A 13 -0.78 -9.55 20.99
CA MET A 13 -2.02 -10.13 20.49
C MET A 13 -2.90 -9.07 19.79
N ASN A 14 -3.00 -7.86 20.36
CA ASN A 14 -3.76 -6.78 19.76
C ASN A 14 -3.11 -6.25 18.46
N LEU A 15 -1.79 -6.15 18.43
CA LEU A 15 -1.04 -5.80 17.21
C LEU A 15 -1.24 -6.86 16.12
N PHE A 16 -1.12 -8.13 16.47
CA PHE A 16 -1.33 -9.23 15.52
C PHE A 16 -2.74 -9.22 14.93
N LYS A 17 -3.78 -9.06 15.76
CA LYS A 17 -5.18 -8.96 15.31
C LYS A 17 -5.38 -7.77 14.37
N SER A 18 -4.79 -6.61 14.70
CA SER A 18 -4.90 -5.41 13.87
C SER A 18 -4.21 -5.59 12.52
N LEU A 19 -3.03 -6.21 12.49
CA LEU A 19 -2.32 -6.51 11.24
C LEU A 19 -3.07 -7.53 10.39
N LEU A 20 -3.56 -8.60 11.00
CA LEU A 20 -4.35 -9.61 10.30
C LEU A 20 -5.61 -8.99 9.68
N PHE A 21 -6.35 -8.18 10.45
CA PHE A 21 -7.51 -7.45 9.95
C PHE A 21 -7.14 -6.56 8.76
N PHE A 22 -6.01 -5.85 8.85
CA PHE A 22 -5.55 -4.96 7.79
C PHE A 22 -5.17 -5.73 6.52
N ILE A 23 -4.47 -6.86 6.65
CA ILE A 23 -4.13 -7.75 5.53
C ILE A 23 -5.40 -8.28 4.86
N VAL A 24 -6.35 -8.79 5.65
CA VAL A 24 -7.62 -9.29 5.14
C VAL A 24 -8.38 -8.19 4.38
N LEU A 25 -8.43 -6.98 4.92
CA LEU A 25 -9.06 -5.83 4.27
C LEU A 25 -8.40 -5.50 2.92
N LEU A 26 -7.07 -5.48 2.86
CA LEU A 26 -6.33 -5.21 1.62
C LEU A 26 -6.53 -6.32 0.58
N VAL A 27 -6.53 -7.58 0.98
CA VAL A 27 -6.77 -8.71 0.08
C VAL A 27 -8.20 -8.67 -0.46
N LEU A 28 -9.20 -8.54 0.43
CA LEU A 28 -10.61 -8.51 0.04
C LEU A 28 -10.92 -7.32 -0.87
N SER A 29 -10.28 -6.17 -0.67
CA SER A 29 -10.49 -5.00 -1.52
C SER A 29 -10.13 -5.23 -2.99
N ARG A 30 -9.26 -6.20 -3.30
CA ARG A 30 -8.93 -6.60 -4.68
C ARG A 30 -9.93 -7.58 -5.28
N LEU A 31 -10.65 -8.33 -4.44
CA LEU A 31 -11.60 -9.35 -4.88
C LEU A 31 -12.99 -8.77 -5.15
N ILE A 32 -13.31 -7.64 -4.52
CA ILE A 32 -14.59 -6.95 -4.72
C ILE A 32 -14.52 -6.13 -6.02
N PRO A 33 -15.57 -6.12 -6.86
CA PRO A 33 -15.61 -5.27 -8.06
C PRO A 33 -15.36 -3.80 -7.74
N HIS A 34 -14.39 -3.19 -8.40
CA HIS A 34 -14.00 -1.78 -8.23
C HIS A 34 -13.46 -1.23 -9.56
N PRO A 35 -13.42 0.10 -9.76
CA PRO A 35 -12.73 0.69 -10.90
C PRO A 35 -11.26 0.25 -10.94
N PRO A 36 -10.65 0.05 -12.11
CA PRO A 36 -9.26 -0.37 -12.22
C PRO A 36 -8.33 0.52 -11.40
N ASN A 37 -7.42 -0.10 -10.61
CA ASN A 37 -6.48 0.55 -9.71
C ASN A 37 -7.10 1.37 -8.55
N PHE A 38 -8.40 1.28 -8.33
CA PHE A 38 -9.07 1.97 -7.21
C PHE A 38 -9.12 1.04 -5.98
N THR A 39 -7.97 0.83 -5.33
CA THR A 39 -7.84 -0.03 -4.14
C THR A 39 -7.05 0.65 -3.03
N PRO A 40 -7.20 0.24 -1.77
CA PRO A 40 -6.42 0.76 -0.65
C PRO A 40 -4.98 0.23 -0.59
N LEU A 41 -4.51 -0.57 -1.56
CA LEU A 41 -3.22 -1.26 -1.49
C LEU A 41 -2.03 -0.31 -1.42
N ILE A 42 -1.97 0.70 -2.30
CA ILE A 42 -0.88 1.67 -2.29
C ILE A 42 -0.92 2.48 -0.99
N ALA A 43 -2.12 2.90 -0.54
CA ALA A 43 -2.30 3.55 0.75
C ALA A 43 -1.84 2.65 1.91
N GLY A 44 -2.12 1.34 1.83
CA GLY A 44 -1.62 0.33 2.77
C GLY A 44 -0.10 0.27 2.81
N ALA A 45 0.56 0.27 1.65
CA ALA A 45 2.02 0.29 1.55
C ALA A 45 2.63 1.55 2.17
N VAL A 46 1.96 2.70 2.01
CA VAL A 46 2.36 3.97 2.64
C VAL A 46 2.17 3.93 4.16
N PHE A 47 1.09 3.35 4.65
CA PHE A 47 0.67 3.49 6.05
C PHE A 47 1.23 2.39 6.98
N LEU A 48 1.37 1.16 6.50
CA LEU A 48 1.85 0.01 7.28
C LEU A 48 3.16 0.26 8.03
N PRO A 49 4.21 0.86 7.41
CA PRO A 49 5.47 1.12 8.12
C PRO A 49 5.35 2.04 9.33
N PHE A 50 4.28 2.85 9.40
CA PHE A 50 4.02 3.75 10.53
C PHE A 50 3.09 3.16 11.59
N MET A 51 2.45 2.03 11.33
CA MET A 51 1.64 1.31 12.31
C MET A 51 2.49 0.52 13.30
N LEU A 52 3.65 0.06 12.88
CA LEU A 52 4.54 -0.78 13.66
C LEU A 52 5.69 0.05 14.24
N LYS A 53 5.95 -0.11 15.54
CA LYS A 53 7.03 0.61 16.24
C LYS A 53 8.41 0.17 15.77
N ASP A 54 8.56 -1.12 15.52
CA ASP A 54 9.83 -1.73 15.09
C ASP A 54 9.80 -1.82 13.55
N ARG A 55 10.52 -0.89 12.92
CA ARG A 55 10.67 -0.86 11.46
C ARG A 55 11.57 -2.01 11.02
N THR A 56 10.96 -3.11 10.67
CA THR A 56 11.65 -4.24 10.03
C THR A 56 11.35 -4.26 8.54
N LEU A 57 12.27 -4.77 7.74
CA LEU A 57 12.06 -4.95 6.29
C LEU A 57 10.86 -5.85 5.98
N ILE A 58 10.42 -6.67 6.94
CA ILE A 58 9.19 -7.48 6.83
C ILE A 58 7.97 -6.60 6.51
N ILE A 59 7.93 -5.38 7.05
CA ILE A 59 6.82 -4.44 6.83
C ILE A 59 6.73 -4.02 5.36
N VAL A 60 7.86 -3.88 4.68
CA VAL A 60 7.92 -3.58 3.24
C VAL A 60 7.35 -4.73 2.42
N GLY A 61 7.50 -5.96 2.90
CA GLY A 61 6.97 -7.17 2.26
C GLY A 61 5.46 -7.39 2.45
N LEU A 62 4.82 -6.78 3.46
CA LEU A 62 3.40 -7.03 3.74
C LEU A 62 2.46 -6.66 2.59
N PRO A 63 2.57 -5.50 1.92
CA PRO A 63 1.74 -5.19 0.75
C PRO A 63 1.98 -6.16 -0.41
N ILE A 64 3.22 -6.60 -0.60
CA ILE A 64 3.58 -7.60 -1.61
C ILE A 64 2.95 -8.95 -1.26
N LEU A 65 2.93 -9.34 0.00
CA LEU A 65 2.23 -10.54 0.48
C LEU A 65 0.72 -10.43 0.23
N CYS A 66 0.10 -9.27 0.46
CA CYS A 66 -1.32 -9.04 0.14
C CYS A 66 -1.59 -9.20 -1.37
N LEU A 67 -0.71 -8.67 -2.21
CA LEU A 67 -0.76 -8.87 -3.66
C LEU A 67 -0.69 -10.37 -4.00
N PHE A 68 0.30 -11.08 -3.47
CA PHE A 68 0.51 -12.50 -3.73
C PHE A 68 -0.70 -13.34 -3.32
N ILE A 69 -1.24 -13.14 -2.10
CA ILE A 69 -2.42 -13.86 -1.62
C ILE A 69 -3.64 -13.61 -2.53
N SER A 70 -3.87 -12.37 -2.94
CA SER A 70 -4.98 -12.07 -3.84
C SER A 70 -4.76 -12.61 -5.25
N ASP A 71 -3.51 -12.63 -5.75
CA ASP A 71 -3.18 -13.17 -7.08
C ASP A 71 -3.27 -14.71 -7.12
N LEU A 72 -3.16 -15.40 -5.98
CA LEU A 72 -3.51 -16.84 -5.88
C LEU A 72 -5.00 -17.10 -6.17
N ILE A 73 -5.85 -16.13 -5.91
CA ILE A 73 -7.31 -16.24 -6.11
C ILE A 73 -7.72 -15.68 -7.47
N ILE A 74 -7.20 -14.49 -7.85
CA ILE A 74 -7.54 -13.81 -9.10
C ILE A 74 -6.87 -14.49 -10.30
N GLY A 75 -5.71 -15.09 -10.09
CA GLY A 75 -4.84 -15.67 -11.11
C GLY A 75 -3.55 -14.87 -11.30
N PHE A 76 -2.49 -15.58 -11.70
CA PHE A 76 -1.20 -14.98 -11.99
C PHE A 76 -1.20 -14.32 -13.37
N HIS A 77 -0.48 -13.20 -13.50
CA HIS A 77 -0.40 -12.42 -14.72
C HIS A 77 1.06 -12.03 -15.06
N SER A 78 1.33 -11.75 -16.34
CA SER A 78 2.68 -11.46 -16.84
C SER A 78 3.33 -10.19 -16.25
N LEU A 79 2.52 -9.30 -15.69
CA LEU A 79 2.99 -8.02 -15.11
C LEU A 79 3.36 -8.11 -13.62
N MET A 80 3.31 -9.30 -13.00
CA MET A 80 3.57 -9.45 -11.55
C MET A 80 4.91 -8.88 -11.14
N LEU A 81 5.98 -9.13 -11.92
CA LEU A 81 7.32 -8.62 -11.63
C LEU A 81 7.32 -7.08 -11.50
N TRP A 82 6.66 -6.40 -12.42
CA TRP A 82 6.59 -4.93 -12.45
C TRP A 82 5.71 -4.38 -11.34
N THR A 83 4.56 -5.02 -11.11
CA THR A 83 3.64 -4.65 -10.03
C THR A 83 4.31 -4.82 -8.67
N TYR A 84 4.91 -5.98 -8.40
CA TYR A 84 5.57 -6.27 -7.11
C TYR A 84 6.83 -5.43 -6.93
N GLY A 85 7.60 -5.22 -8.01
CA GLY A 85 8.75 -4.33 -8.01
C GLY A 85 8.38 -2.88 -7.67
N ALA A 86 7.26 -2.38 -8.20
CA ALA A 86 6.75 -1.05 -7.85
C ALA A 86 6.39 -0.96 -6.36
N PHE A 87 5.70 -1.97 -5.80
CA PHE A 87 5.38 -2.01 -4.38
C PHE A 87 6.61 -2.13 -3.49
N LEU A 88 7.64 -2.87 -3.92
CA LEU A 88 8.92 -2.94 -3.22
C LEU A 88 9.58 -1.55 -3.15
N ILE A 89 9.65 -0.83 -4.26
CA ILE A 89 10.24 0.52 -4.32
C ILE A 89 9.44 1.50 -3.47
N ILE A 90 8.10 1.46 -3.51
CA ILE A 90 7.23 2.27 -2.65
C ILE A 90 7.54 1.96 -1.18
N GLY A 91 7.56 0.68 -0.80
CA GLY A 91 7.83 0.26 0.57
C GLY A 91 9.20 0.70 1.07
N LEU A 92 10.24 0.58 0.26
CA LEU A 92 11.59 1.06 0.58
C LEU A 92 11.66 2.58 0.71
N THR A 93 10.94 3.31 -0.15
CA THR A 93 10.85 4.78 -0.07
C THR A 93 10.21 5.21 1.25
N VAL A 94 9.10 4.57 1.63
CA VAL A 94 8.38 4.87 2.87
C VAL A 94 9.18 4.44 4.11
N PHE A 95 9.90 3.32 4.02
CA PHE A 95 10.75 2.80 5.11
C PHE A 95 11.79 3.80 5.58
N ASN A 96 12.34 4.61 4.68
CA ASN A 96 13.35 5.62 5.00
C ASN A 96 12.78 6.89 5.66
N ILE A 97 11.45 7.03 5.73
CA ILE A 97 10.80 8.21 6.28
C ILE A 97 10.51 8.01 7.77
N SER A 98 11.09 8.88 8.63
CA SER A 98 11.07 8.71 10.08
C SER A 98 9.76 9.11 10.74
N LYS A 99 9.03 10.08 10.21
CA LYS A 99 7.83 10.65 10.84
C LYS A 99 6.68 10.77 9.85
N LEU A 100 5.51 10.26 10.25
CA LEU A 100 4.27 10.48 9.54
C LEU A 100 3.54 11.69 10.13
N ASN A 101 3.55 12.77 9.39
CA ASN A 101 2.68 13.93 9.58
C ASN A 101 1.81 14.12 8.34
N LEU A 102 0.86 15.05 8.39
CA LEU A 102 -0.06 15.26 7.27
C LEU A 102 0.66 15.65 5.96
N ARG A 103 1.71 16.47 6.04
CA ARG A 103 2.50 16.85 4.84
C ARG A 103 3.21 15.66 4.22
N THR A 104 3.87 14.85 5.06
CA THR A 104 4.54 13.62 4.63
C THR A 104 3.54 12.62 4.04
N LEU A 105 2.37 12.47 4.67
CA LEU A 105 1.31 11.60 4.18
C LEU A 105 0.83 12.04 2.80
N LEU A 106 0.51 13.31 2.62
CA LEU A 106 0.07 13.85 1.32
C LEU A 106 1.16 13.69 0.25
N GLY A 107 2.42 14.00 0.58
CA GLY A 107 3.54 13.81 -0.33
C GLY A 107 3.69 12.34 -0.78
N LEU A 108 3.60 11.38 0.16
CA LEU A 108 3.66 9.96 -0.15
C LEU A 108 2.43 9.48 -0.92
N SER A 109 1.24 10.03 -0.62
CA SER A 109 0.01 9.68 -1.33
C SER A 109 -0.01 10.15 -2.79
N LEU A 110 0.83 11.11 -3.15
CA LEU A 110 1.07 11.53 -4.53
C LEU A 110 2.24 10.76 -5.17
N ALA A 111 3.36 10.64 -4.45
CA ALA A 111 4.55 9.99 -4.97
C ALA A 111 4.37 8.49 -5.21
N SER A 112 3.69 7.77 -4.29
CA SER A 112 3.56 6.31 -4.40
C SER A 112 2.75 5.85 -5.62
N PRO A 113 1.56 6.40 -5.93
CA PRO A 113 0.86 6.05 -7.16
C PRO A 113 1.63 6.48 -8.42
N THR A 114 2.44 7.56 -8.35
CA THR A 114 3.32 7.96 -9.46
C THR A 114 4.41 6.93 -9.69
N ILE A 115 5.08 6.45 -8.64
CA ILE A 115 6.07 5.35 -8.73
C ILE A 115 5.42 4.10 -9.33
N PHE A 116 4.23 3.73 -8.83
CA PHE A 116 3.48 2.59 -9.36
C PHE A 116 3.16 2.77 -10.85
N TYR A 117 2.62 3.91 -11.24
CA TYR A 117 2.29 4.24 -12.63
C TYR A 117 3.50 4.15 -13.55
N VAL A 118 4.64 4.73 -13.16
CA VAL A 118 5.86 4.73 -13.97
C VAL A 118 6.37 3.31 -14.16
N ILE A 119 6.50 2.54 -13.11
CA ILE A 119 7.11 1.20 -13.16
C ILE A 119 6.19 0.20 -13.84
N SER A 120 4.90 0.17 -13.46
CA SER A 120 3.96 -0.82 -14.01
C SER A 120 3.71 -0.60 -15.50
N ASN A 121 3.56 0.65 -15.97
CA ASN A 121 3.34 0.91 -17.39
C ASN A 121 4.60 0.76 -18.23
N PHE A 122 5.78 1.00 -17.69
CA PHE A 122 7.01 0.59 -18.34
C PHE A 122 7.03 -0.93 -18.58
N GLY A 123 6.60 -1.71 -17.58
CA GLY A 123 6.43 -3.16 -17.72
C GLY A 123 5.41 -3.53 -18.79
N VAL A 124 4.26 -2.85 -18.84
CA VAL A 124 3.25 -3.06 -19.90
C VAL A 124 3.86 -2.79 -21.26
N TRP A 125 4.47 -1.62 -21.47
CA TRP A 125 5.12 -1.30 -22.72
C TRP A 125 6.15 -2.33 -23.13
N LEU A 126 6.97 -2.80 -22.18
CA LEU A 126 8.06 -3.75 -22.48
C LEU A 126 7.52 -5.15 -22.86
N THR A 127 6.45 -5.60 -22.23
CA THR A 127 5.96 -6.98 -22.35
C THR A 127 4.77 -7.13 -23.33
N ALA A 128 3.92 -6.10 -23.47
CA ALA A 128 2.79 -6.18 -24.37
C ALA A 128 3.19 -6.03 -25.86
N ALA A 129 2.62 -6.86 -26.70
CA ALA A 129 2.86 -6.81 -28.15
C ALA A 129 2.09 -5.67 -28.85
N THR A 130 1.17 -5.02 -28.14
CA THR A 130 0.30 -3.97 -28.69
C THR A 130 1.02 -2.65 -28.96
N TYR A 131 2.14 -2.40 -28.28
CA TYR A 131 2.90 -1.16 -28.42
C TYR A 131 4.19 -1.37 -29.20
N THR A 132 4.52 -0.42 -30.09
CA THR A 132 5.85 -0.39 -30.75
C THR A 132 6.94 -0.19 -29.69
N LYS A 133 8.12 -0.79 -29.93
CA LYS A 133 9.24 -0.71 -28.96
C LYS A 133 10.13 0.50 -29.26
N ASP A 134 9.50 1.66 -29.41
CA ASP A 134 10.10 2.96 -29.64
C ASP A 134 9.51 4.02 -28.69
N LEU A 135 9.95 5.26 -28.82
CA LEU A 135 9.48 6.36 -27.99
C LEU A 135 7.99 6.63 -28.16
N ASN A 136 7.45 6.47 -29.38
CA ASN A 136 6.02 6.74 -29.66
C ASN A 136 5.15 5.71 -28.95
N GLY A 137 5.49 4.40 -29.05
CA GLY A 137 4.76 3.36 -28.35
C GLY A 137 4.88 3.45 -26.81
N LEU A 138 6.03 3.94 -26.30
CA LEU A 138 6.17 4.23 -24.89
C LEU A 138 5.23 5.35 -24.46
N LEU A 139 5.20 6.47 -25.17
CA LEU A 139 4.32 7.61 -24.87
C LEU A 139 2.86 7.20 -24.96
N GLU A 140 2.48 6.45 -26.00
CA GLU A 140 1.11 5.94 -26.18
C GLU A 140 0.69 5.09 -24.97
N CYS A 141 1.52 4.15 -24.52
CA CYS A 141 1.26 3.31 -23.36
C CYS A 141 0.98 4.15 -22.10
N TYR A 142 1.80 5.16 -21.84
CA TYR A 142 1.61 6.03 -20.67
C TYR A 142 0.38 6.91 -20.79
N VAL A 143 0.10 7.49 -21.98
CA VAL A 143 -1.10 8.32 -22.19
C VAL A 143 -2.37 7.51 -21.99
N LEU A 144 -2.46 6.30 -22.55
CA LEU A 144 -3.61 5.42 -22.38
C LEU A 144 -3.80 4.92 -20.93
N ALA A 145 -2.75 4.94 -20.14
CA ALA A 145 -2.81 4.57 -18.73
C ALA A 145 -3.20 5.73 -17.78
N LEU A 146 -3.34 6.97 -18.25
CA LEU A 146 -3.70 8.12 -17.39
C LEU A 146 -5.00 7.94 -16.59
N PRO A 147 -6.09 7.35 -17.13
CA PRO A 147 -7.29 7.09 -16.32
C PRO A 147 -7.03 6.18 -15.12
N PHE A 148 -6.21 5.14 -15.28
CA PHE A 148 -5.84 4.22 -14.21
C PHE A 148 -4.95 4.89 -13.17
N TYR A 149 -4.08 5.79 -13.60
CA TYR A 149 -3.27 6.63 -12.71
C TYR A 149 -4.14 7.58 -11.89
N GLY A 150 -5.15 8.21 -12.50
CA GLY A 150 -6.13 9.04 -11.80
C GLY A 150 -6.84 8.27 -10.68
N ASN A 151 -7.31 7.05 -10.98
CA ASN A 151 -7.93 6.17 -9.98
C ASN A 151 -6.95 5.82 -8.83
N SER A 152 -5.69 5.52 -9.16
CA SER A 152 -4.65 5.25 -8.15
C SER A 152 -4.37 6.45 -7.25
N LEU A 153 -4.31 7.66 -7.82
CA LEU A 153 -4.12 8.90 -7.06
C LEU A 153 -5.28 9.14 -6.09
N VAL A 154 -6.51 9.13 -6.61
CA VAL A 154 -7.71 9.40 -5.80
C VAL A 154 -7.85 8.37 -4.68
N SER A 155 -7.73 7.07 -5.01
CA SER A 155 -7.83 6.01 -4.02
C SER A 155 -6.73 6.10 -2.95
N THR A 156 -5.49 6.37 -3.36
CA THR A 156 -4.37 6.46 -2.41
C THR A 156 -4.54 7.63 -1.45
N VAL A 157 -4.93 8.81 -1.93
CA VAL A 157 -5.21 9.98 -1.07
C VAL A 157 -6.37 9.69 -0.12
N LEU A 158 -7.49 9.18 -0.65
CA LEU A 158 -8.69 8.88 0.13
C LEU A 158 -8.40 7.88 1.25
N PHE A 159 -7.86 6.71 0.92
CA PHE A 159 -7.59 5.66 1.90
C PHE A 159 -6.47 6.03 2.86
N SER A 160 -5.45 6.78 2.43
CA SER A 160 -4.42 7.29 3.33
C SER A 160 -5.00 8.25 4.38
N LEU A 161 -5.92 9.12 3.99
CA LEU A 161 -6.61 10.01 4.93
C LEU A 161 -7.50 9.21 5.90
N VAL A 162 -8.25 8.22 5.40
CA VAL A 162 -9.06 7.33 6.24
C VAL A 162 -8.20 6.62 7.28
N PHE A 163 -7.09 6.03 6.88
CA PHE A 163 -6.17 5.35 7.81
C PHE A 163 -5.56 6.30 8.83
N PHE A 164 -5.15 7.50 8.39
CA PHE A 164 -4.59 8.52 9.26
C PHE A 164 -5.60 9.00 10.31
N LEU A 165 -6.81 9.32 9.90
CA LEU A 165 -7.89 9.75 10.81
C LEU A 165 -8.28 8.65 11.79
N THR A 166 -8.42 7.41 11.32
CA THR A 166 -8.73 6.25 12.19
C THR A 166 -7.65 6.08 13.25
N ARG A 167 -6.37 6.12 12.85
CA ARG A 167 -5.25 6.06 13.80
C ARG A 167 -5.30 7.19 14.82
N HIS A 168 -5.56 8.42 14.37
CA HIS A 168 -5.65 9.58 15.25
C HIS A 168 -6.76 9.42 16.29
N LEU A 169 -7.95 9.01 15.87
CA LEU A 169 -9.10 8.78 16.75
C LEU A 169 -8.83 7.68 17.79
N VAL A 170 -8.20 6.57 17.38
CA VAL A 170 -7.86 5.45 18.28
C VAL A 170 -6.87 5.91 19.35
N ILE A 171 -5.81 6.65 18.95
CA ILE A 171 -4.79 7.14 19.90
C ILE A 171 -5.40 8.14 20.88
N THR A 172 -6.24 9.07 20.41
CA THR A 172 -6.87 10.09 21.26
C THR A 172 -7.81 9.46 22.29
N ARG A 173 -8.64 8.49 21.87
CA ARG A 173 -9.54 7.77 22.79
C ARG A 173 -8.77 6.93 23.82
N SER A 174 -7.63 6.37 23.45
CA SER A 174 -6.79 5.63 24.41
C SER A 174 -6.23 6.53 25.49
N LYS A 175 -5.81 7.76 25.17
CA LYS A 175 -5.31 8.73 26.15
C LYS A 175 -6.39 9.23 27.10
N SER A 176 -7.63 9.43 26.63
CA SER A 176 -8.74 9.91 27.47
C SER A 176 -9.24 8.88 28.49
N LYS A 177 -8.94 7.60 28.34
CA LYS A 177 -9.31 6.56 29.31
C LYS A 177 -8.34 6.46 30.51
N PHE A 178 -7.24 7.19 30.48
CA PHE A 178 -6.21 7.19 31.54
C PHE A 178 -6.12 8.53 32.31
N ILE A 179 -7.07 9.44 32.09
CA ILE A 179 -7.31 10.67 32.84
C ILE A 179 -8.63 10.52 33.62
#